data_51b32666602a5229dfb7bff55fcadc73
#
_entry.id   51b32666602a5229dfb7bff55fcadc73
#
_cell.length_a   1.000
_cell.length_b   1.000
_cell.length_c   1.000
_cell.angle_alpha   90.00
_cell.angle_beta   90.00
_cell.angle_gamma   90.00
#
_symmetry.space_group_name_H-M   'P 1'
#
loop_
_entity.id
_entity.type
_entity.pdbx_description
1 polymer ?
#
loop_
_entity_poly.entity_id
_entity_poly.type
_entity_poly.pdbx_seq_one_letter_code
_entity_poly.pdbx_strand_id
1 'polypeptide(L)'
;GVKGPLPAVLGLHDHGGNKYFGLRKITQVSDDLHPIMRRHQNRYYGGVAWANELAKQGFAVLVHDVFTFASRRMRAMDLPEVIKQQLNEEDPESEEEIERYNRFAADHEHLIAKSLFCSGTTWPGVFTSDDQWALDYLCRRPEVDRQRIGCCGLSGGGLRAVYLAGIDPRITCTCAVGMMTTWRDYLLHKCYTHTWMIYIPGLPVELDYPEILGLSVPNPVLVLNNREDQLFTLSEMERADRMLSEVYSKADAKNRARTRFFPGPHKFDLTMQEEAFAWFHQWLDV
;
A
#
# COMPACT_ATOMS: atom_id res chain seq x y z
N GLY A 1 -11.71 4.93 -28.51
CA GLY A 1 -10.60 4.17 -27.96
C GLY A 1 -9.38 5.06 -27.79
N VAL A 2 -8.68 4.92 -26.69
CA VAL A 2 -7.44 5.66 -26.41
C VAL A 2 -6.40 5.27 -27.46
N LYS A 3 -5.79 6.26 -28.11
CA LYS A 3 -4.76 6.05 -29.12
C LYS A 3 -3.38 6.05 -28.46
N GLY A 4 -2.66 4.92 -28.54
CA GLY A 4 -1.30 4.75 -28.08
C GLY A 4 -1.20 4.07 -26.72
N PRO A 5 0.01 3.70 -26.27
CA PRO A 5 0.25 3.16 -24.94
C PRO A 5 -0.09 4.18 -23.87
N LEU A 6 -0.80 3.73 -22.82
CA LEU A 6 -1.23 4.53 -21.69
C LEU A 6 -0.15 4.61 -20.60
N PRO A 7 -0.03 5.73 -19.88
CA PRO A 7 0.64 5.72 -18.59
C PRO A 7 -0.09 4.76 -17.65
N ALA A 8 0.64 4.15 -16.73
CA ALA A 8 0.08 3.13 -15.87
C ALA A 8 0.34 3.40 -14.39
N VAL A 9 -0.54 2.90 -13.53
CA VAL A 9 -0.36 2.95 -12.08
C VAL A 9 -0.61 1.58 -11.47
N LEU A 10 0.35 1.10 -10.68
CA LEU A 10 0.15 -0.06 -9.82
C LEU A 10 -0.59 0.40 -8.55
N GLY A 11 -1.86 0.00 -8.44
CA GLY A 11 -2.70 0.29 -7.28
C GLY A 11 -2.45 -0.72 -6.17
N LEU A 12 -2.01 -0.25 -5.01
CA LEU A 12 -1.59 -1.07 -3.87
C LEU A 12 -2.62 -0.95 -2.76
N HIS A 13 -3.37 -2.04 -2.51
CA HIS A 13 -4.42 -2.03 -1.49
C HIS A 13 -3.86 -1.97 -0.06
N ASP A 14 -4.64 -1.39 0.84
CA ASP A 14 -4.32 -1.23 2.26
C ASP A 14 -4.38 -2.54 3.07
N HIS A 15 -3.84 -2.49 4.29
CA HIS A 15 -4.05 -3.55 5.29
C HIS A 15 -5.46 -3.45 5.89
N GLY A 16 -5.83 -2.31 6.45
CA GLY A 16 -7.17 -1.96 6.95
C GLY A 16 -7.81 -2.93 7.94
N GLY A 17 -7.01 -3.80 8.59
CA GLY A 17 -7.52 -4.85 9.49
C GLY A 17 -8.33 -5.95 8.78
N ASN A 18 -8.32 -5.99 7.45
CA ASN A 18 -9.15 -6.90 6.66
C ASN A 18 -8.29 -7.69 5.67
N LYS A 19 -7.90 -8.91 6.04
CA LYS A 19 -7.12 -9.80 5.16
C LYS A 19 -7.98 -10.71 4.29
N TYR A 20 -9.27 -10.79 4.56
CA TYR A 20 -10.18 -11.54 3.70
C TYR A 20 -10.29 -10.92 2.31
N PHE A 21 -10.24 -9.60 2.22
CA PHE A 21 -10.25 -8.85 0.97
C PHE A 21 -8.88 -8.24 0.66
N GLY A 22 -8.57 -8.11 -0.61
CA GLY A 22 -7.38 -7.47 -1.15
C GLY A 22 -7.76 -6.42 -2.20
N LEU A 23 -7.60 -6.75 -3.48
CA LEU A 23 -7.91 -5.85 -4.61
C LEU A 23 -9.32 -5.24 -4.56
N ARG A 24 -10.32 -5.98 -4.05
CA ARG A 24 -11.72 -5.51 -3.92
C ARG A 24 -11.88 -4.30 -2.99
N LYS A 25 -10.90 -3.97 -2.17
CA LYS A 25 -10.91 -2.76 -1.31
C LYS A 25 -10.87 -1.49 -2.14
N ILE A 26 -10.11 -1.50 -3.23
CA ILE A 26 -9.81 -0.34 -4.06
C ILE A 26 -10.27 -0.47 -5.50
N THR A 27 -10.86 -1.62 -5.86
CA THR A 27 -11.47 -1.86 -7.18
C THR A 27 -12.92 -2.26 -7.04
N GLN A 28 -13.71 -1.93 -8.06
CA GLN A 28 -15.07 -2.42 -8.23
C GLN A 28 -15.20 -3.02 -9.63
N VAL A 29 -15.38 -4.33 -9.69
CA VAL A 29 -15.46 -5.10 -10.95
C VAL A 29 -16.88 -5.52 -11.31
N SER A 30 -17.84 -5.28 -10.41
CA SER A 30 -19.28 -5.53 -10.61
C SER A 30 -20.12 -4.53 -9.81
N ASP A 31 -21.41 -4.44 -10.12
CA ASP A 31 -22.35 -3.59 -9.38
C ASP A 31 -22.69 -4.16 -8.00
N ASP A 32 -22.45 -5.45 -7.79
CA ASP A 32 -22.64 -6.13 -6.50
C ASP A 32 -21.42 -5.94 -5.59
N LEU A 33 -21.45 -4.87 -4.81
CA LEU A 33 -20.42 -4.56 -3.84
C LEU A 33 -20.77 -5.17 -2.48
N HIS A 34 -19.94 -6.10 -2.00
CA HIS A 34 -20.10 -6.73 -0.69
C HIS A 34 -20.26 -5.67 0.43
N PRO A 35 -21.20 -5.84 1.41
CA PRO A 35 -21.45 -4.83 2.44
C PRO A 35 -20.21 -4.42 3.24
N ILE A 36 -19.32 -5.36 3.58
CA ILE A 36 -18.05 -5.07 4.25
C ILE A 36 -17.17 -4.15 3.37
N MET A 37 -17.11 -4.37 2.05
CA MET A 37 -16.34 -3.52 1.16
C MET A 37 -16.95 -2.13 1.02
N ARG A 38 -18.28 -2.02 1.00
CA ARG A 38 -18.97 -0.72 1.04
C ARG A 38 -18.62 0.06 2.30
N ARG A 39 -18.65 -0.60 3.48
CA ARG A 39 -18.21 0.03 4.75
C ARG A 39 -16.74 0.43 4.72
N HIS A 40 -15.89 -0.42 4.16
CA HIS A 40 -14.44 -0.18 4.03
C HIS A 40 -14.15 1.03 3.14
N GLN A 41 -14.76 1.09 1.96
CA GLN A 41 -14.60 2.22 1.04
C GLN A 41 -15.15 3.52 1.63
N ASN A 42 -16.30 3.49 2.30
CA ASN A 42 -16.83 4.67 3.01
C ASN A 42 -15.88 5.16 4.10
N ARG A 43 -15.28 4.25 4.85
CA ARG A 43 -14.37 4.60 5.96
C ARG A 43 -13.06 5.20 5.48
N TYR A 44 -12.47 4.64 4.44
CA TYR A 44 -11.09 4.96 4.05
C TYR A 44 -10.96 5.74 2.75
N TYR A 45 -11.92 5.60 1.83
CA TYR A 45 -11.76 6.05 0.45
C TYR A 45 -12.85 7.02 -0.03
N GLY A 46 -13.64 7.58 0.89
CA GLY A 46 -14.72 8.50 0.51
C GLY A 46 -15.86 7.83 -0.27
N GLY A 47 -16.03 6.51 -0.10
CA GLY A 47 -17.11 5.71 -0.70
C GLY A 47 -16.86 5.26 -2.13
N VAL A 48 -15.64 5.37 -2.64
CA VAL A 48 -15.30 5.00 -4.02
C VAL A 48 -14.17 3.98 -4.10
N ALA A 49 -14.15 3.20 -5.18
CA ALA A 49 -13.02 2.38 -5.58
C ALA A 49 -12.01 3.26 -6.35
N TRP A 50 -11.07 3.88 -5.66
CA TRP A 50 -10.19 4.90 -6.24
C TRP A 50 -9.39 4.44 -7.47
N ALA A 51 -9.06 3.14 -7.57
CA ALA A 51 -8.37 2.61 -8.74
C ALA A 51 -9.23 2.72 -10.01
N ASN A 52 -10.56 2.52 -9.89
CA ASN A 52 -11.49 2.73 -11.00
C ASN A 52 -11.61 4.22 -11.37
N GLU A 53 -11.61 5.11 -10.37
CA GLU A 53 -11.69 6.56 -10.63
C GLU A 53 -10.44 7.07 -11.35
N LEU A 54 -9.26 6.57 -10.98
CA LEU A 54 -8.01 6.89 -11.69
C LEU A 54 -8.02 6.32 -13.12
N ALA A 55 -8.52 5.09 -13.31
CA ALA A 55 -8.62 4.48 -14.65
C ALA A 55 -9.53 5.28 -15.59
N LYS A 56 -10.61 5.89 -15.08
CA LYS A 56 -11.50 6.78 -15.86
C LYS A 56 -10.77 8.05 -16.35
N GLN A 57 -9.64 8.39 -15.77
CA GLN A 57 -8.84 9.57 -16.14
C GLN A 57 -7.73 9.26 -17.16
N GLY A 58 -7.74 8.08 -17.77
CA GLY A 58 -6.86 7.73 -18.87
C GLY A 58 -5.63 6.91 -18.49
N PHE A 59 -5.55 6.40 -17.27
CA PHE A 59 -4.49 5.51 -16.82
C PHE A 59 -4.85 4.02 -17.00
N ALA A 60 -3.87 3.21 -17.34
CA ALA A 60 -3.97 1.76 -17.13
C ALA A 60 -3.69 1.46 -15.65
N VAL A 61 -4.65 0.93 -14.92
CA VAL A 61 -4.48 0.64 -13.49
C VAL A 61 -4.49 -0.86 -13.24
N LEU A 62 -3.41 -1.40 -12.68
CA LEU A 62 -3.31 -2.79 -12.23
C LEU A 62 -3.42 -2.85 -10.72
N VAL A 63 -4.28 -3.73 -10.21
CA VAL A 63 -4.39 -4.05 -8.79
C VAL A 63 -4.33 -5.56 -8.62
N HIS A 64 -3.55 -6.04 -7.66
CA HIS A 64 -3.40 -7.45 -7.35
C HIS A 64 -3.55 -7.71 -5.85
N ASP A 65 -3.86 -8.94 -5.50
CA ASP A 65 -3.83 -9.41 -4.12
C ASP A 65 -2.39 -9.71 -3.71
N VAL A 66 -1.95 -9.14 -2.60
CA VAL A 66 -0.63 -9.41 -2.04
C VAL A 66 -0.72 -10.49 -0.95
N PHE A 67 0.36 -11.20 -0.70
CA PHE A 67 0.48 -12.11 0.44
C PHE A 67 0.34 -11.33 1.76
N THR A 68 -0.60 -11.61 2.63
CA THR A 68 -1.53 -12.72 2.83
C THR A 68 -2.99 -12.25 2.74
N PHE A 69 -3.39 -11.65 1.62
CA PHE A 69 -4.72 -11.08 1.43
C PHE A 69 -5.51 -11.82 0.35
N ALA A 70 -6.82 -11.85 0.49
CA ALA A 70 -7.79 -12.35 -0.48
C ALA A 70 -7.41 -13.70 -1.11
N SER A 71 -7.13 -13.75 -2.42
CA SER A 71 -6.76 -14.98 -3.12
C SER A 71 -5.44 -15.60 -2.60
N ARG A 72 -4.62 -14.82 -1.92
CA ARG A 72 -3.34 -15.24 -1.33
C ARG A 72 -3.38 -15.35 0.20
N ARG A 73 -4.59 -15.32 0.79
CA ARG A 73 -4.77 -15.50 2.23
C ARG A 73 -4.45 -16.93 2.66
N MET A 74 -4.13 -17.11 3.93
CA MET A 74 -4.03 -18.43 4.54
C MET A 74 -5.39 -19.13 4.47
N ARG A 75 -5.43 -20.39 4.03
CA ARG A 75 -6.62 -21.22 4.01
C ARG A 75 -6.56 -22.25 5.12
N ALA A 76 -7.73 -22.72 5.58
CA ALA A 76 -7.80 -23.73 6.63
C ALA A 76 -6.97 -24.97 6.29
N MET A 77 -6.94 -25.39 5.02
CA MET A 77 -6.16 -26.53 4.56
C MET A 77 -4.64 -26.37 4.70
N ASP A 78 -4.14 -25.14 4.79
CA ASP A 78 -2.71 -24.83 4.91
C ASP A 78 -2.24 -24.78 6.38
N LEU A 79 -3.15 -24.99 7.34
CA LEU A 79 -2.91 -24.81 8.77
C LEU A 79 -2.82 -26.14 9.54
N PRO A 80 -2.04 -26.20 10.64
CA PRO A 80 -2.09 -27.32 11.58
C PRO A 80 -3.49 -27.52 12.14
N GLU A 81 -3.89 -28.77 12.37
CA GLU A 81 -5.25 -29.13 12.80
C GLU A 81 -5.73 -28.38 14.06
N VAL A 82 -4.82 -28.15 15.02
CA VAL A 82 -5.13 -27.42 16.26
C VAL A 82 -5.55 -25.95 16.02
N ILE A 83 -5.07 -25.36 14.92
CA ILE A 83 -5.36 -23.96 14.54
C ILE A 83 -6.53 -23.92 13.56
N LYS A 84 -6.60 -24.87 12.64
CA LYS A 84 -7.64 -25.00 11.62
C LYS A 84 -9.05 -24.98 12.19
N GLN A 85 -9.26 -25.58 13.36
CA GLN A 85 -10.56 -25.60 14.04
C GLN A 85 -11.12 -24.21 14.38
N GLN A 86 -10.32 -23.16 14.31
CA GLN A 86 -10.75 -21.78 14.53
C GLN A 86 -11.42 -21.15 13.30
N LEU A 87 -11.32 -21.81 12.13
CA LEU A 87 -11.90 -21.35 10.87
C LEU A 87 -13.07 -22.26 10.48
N ASN A 88 -14.12 -21.65 9.93
CA ASN A 88 -15.22 -22.33 9.25
C ASN A 88 -15.30 -21.81 7.81
N GLU A 89 -15.37 -22.72 6.84
CA GLU A 89 -15.39 -22.36 5.41
C GLU A 89 -16.71 -22.78 4.72
N GLU A 90 -17.80 -23.03 5.50
CA GLU A 90 -19.08 -23.47 4.96
C GLU A 90 -19.79 -22.37 4.14
N ASP A 91 -19.73 -21.11 4.63
CA ASP A 91 -20.21 -19.93 3.88
C ASP A 91 -19.13 -18.83 3.91
N PRO A 92 -18.13 -18.95 3.05
CA PRO A 92 -16.91 -18.16 3.17
C PRO A 92 -17.11 -16.65 2.90
N GLU A 93 -18.21 -16.23 2.27
CA GLU A 93 -18.49 -14.80 2.02
C GLU A 93 -19.58 -14.24 2.97
N SER A 94 -20.04 -14.97 3.98
CA SER A 94 -20.88 -14.37 5.03
C SER A 94 -20.09 -13.34 5.85
N GLU A 95 -20.76 -12.28 6.30
CA GLU A 95 -20.11 -11.24 7.12
C GLU A 95 -19.46 -11.83 8.37
N GLU A 96 -20.12 -12.81 9.01
CA GLU A 96 -19.64 -13.46 10.21
C GLU A 96 -18.34 -14.23 9.96
N GLU A 97 -18.26 -15.02 8.88
CA GLU A 97 -17.05 -15.78 8.53
C GLU A 97 -15.90 -14.88 8.12
N ILE A 98 -16.17 -13.79 7.41
CA ILE A 98 -15.16 -12.79 7.06
C ILE A 98 -14.59 -12.12 8.31
N GLU A 99 -15.44 -11.73 9.25
CA GLU A 99 -14.99 -11.13 10.51
C GLU A 99 -14.22 -12.12 11.39
N ARG A 100 -14.66 -13.39 11.43
CA ARG A 100 -13.94 -14.48 12.09
C ARG A 100 -12.57 -14.68 11.49
N TYR A 101 -12.49 -14.77 10.17
CA TYR A 101 -11.22 -14.88 9.45
C TYR A 101 -10.29 -13.70 9.73
N ASN A 102 -10.79 -12.47 9.70
CA ASN A 102 -9.97 -11.29 9.95
C ASN A 102 -9.40 -11.26 11.37
N ARG A 103 -10.18 -11.65 12.38
CA ARG A 103 -9.68 -11.81 13.76
C ARG A 103 -8.62 -12.90 13.83
N PHE A 104 -8.91 -14.07 13.29
CA PHE A 104 -7.94 -15.18 13.20
C PHE A 104 -6.63 -14.74 12.56
N ALA A 105 -6.70 -14.08 11.41
CA ALA A 105 -5.52 -13.63 10.67
C ALA A 105 -4.71 -12.56 11.42
N ALA A 106 -5.37 -11.69 12.20
CA ALA A 106 -4.70 -10.71 13.05
C ALA A 106 -3.98 -11.38 14.23
N ASP A 107 -4.64 -12.32 14.91
CA ASP A 107 -4.09 -13.00 16.07
C ASP A 107 -2.88 -13.89 15.73
N HIS A 108 -2.79 -14.34 14.47
CA HIS A 108 -1.76 -15.29 14.02
C HIS A 108 -0.68 -14.68 13.11
N GLU A 109 -0.61 -13.35 12.94
CA GLU A 109 0.46 -12.70 12.17
C GLU A 109 1.87 -13.11 12.62
N HIS A 110 2.07 -13.28 13.93
CA HIS A 110 3.34 -13.67 14.51
C HIS A 110 3.83 -15.06 14.03
N LEU A 111 2.93 -15.98 13.66
CA LEU A 111 3.31 -17.30 13.12
C LEU A 111 3.95 -17.14 11.75
N ILE A 112 3.34 -16.30 10.90
CA ILE A 112 3.88 -16.00 9.56
C ILE A 112 5.22 -15.29 9.69
N ALA A 113 5.31 -14.24 10.52
CA ALA A 113 6.55 -13.50 10.70
C ALA A 113 7.71 -14.39 11.16
N LYS A 114 7.50 -15.27 12.15
CA LYS A 114 8.51 -16.23 12.62
C LYS A 114 8.95 -17.18 11.51
N SER A 115 8.00 -17.71 10.73
CA SER A 115 8.29 -18.64 9.65
C SER A 115 9.13 -17.97 8.56
N LEU A 116 8.80 -16.74 8.20
CA LEU A 116 9.54 -15.97 7.21
C LEU A 116 10.95 -15.62 7.70
N PHE A 117 11.10 -15.20 8.96
CA PHE A 117 12.43 -14.93 9.55
C PHE A 117 13.32 -16.20 9.56
N CYS A 118 12.76 -17.34 9.97
CA CYS A 118 13.48 -18.62 9.93
C CYS A 118 13.84 -19.07 8.50
N SER A 119 13.07 -18.65 7.51
CA SER A 119 13.32 -18.92 6.09
C SER A 119 14.30 -17.92 5.45
N GLY A 120 14.88 -17.00 6.22
CA GLY A 120 15.83 -16.01 5.72
C GLY A 120 15.19 -14.88 4.90
N THR A 121 13.89 -14.63 5.09
CA THR A 121 13.16 -13.52 4.43
C THR A 121 12.32 -12.76 5.44
N THR A 122 11.58 -11.76 4.95
CA THR A 122 10.67 -10.95 5.75
C THR A 122 9.34 -10.80 5.03
N TRP A 123 8.30 -10.38 5.73
CA TRP A 123 7.02 -10.08 5.09
C TRP A 123 7.14 -8.95 4.05
N PRO A 124 7.84 -7.82 4.35
CA PRO A 124 8.16 -6.84 3.31
C PRO A 124 8.91 -7.42 2.11
N GLY A 125 9.83 -8.34 2.30
CA GLY A 125 10.52 -9.03 1.20
C GLY A 125 9.57 -9.79 0.28
N VAL A 126 8.59 -10.51 0.87
CA VAL A 126 7.60 -11.27 0.10
C VAL A 126 6.66 -10.33 -0.67
N PHE A 127 6.04 -9.34 -0.02
CA PHE A 127 5.10 -8.48 -0.72
C PHE A 127 5.80 -7.57 -1.76
N THR A 128 7.05 -7.19 -1.53
CA THR A 128 7.80 -6.44 -2.53
C THR A 128 8.09 -7.29 -3.77
N SER A 129 8.42 -8.57 -3.59
CA SER A 129 8.55 -9.51 -4.70
C SER A 129 7.23 -9.69 -5.46
N ASP A 130 6.09 -9.79 -4.75
CA ASP A 130 4.76 -9.84 -5.38
C ASP A 130 4.48 -8.59 -6.21
N ASP A 131 4.83 -7.41 -5.69
CA ASP A 131 4.65 -6.13 -6.37
C ASP A 131 5.54 -6.01 -7.62
N GLN A 132 6.78 -6.51 -7.57
CA GLN A 132 7.67 -6.57 -8.72
C GLN A 132 7.14 -7.53 -9.81
N TRP A 133 6.56 -8.66 -9.43
CA TRP A 133 5.92 -9.57 -10.40
C TRP A 133 4.69 -8.95 -11.05
N ALA A 134 3.88 -8.21 -10.28
CA ALA A 134 2.76 -7.44 -10.83
C ALA A 134 3.26 -6.35 -11.78
N LEU A 135 4.35 -5.68 -11.45
CA LEU A 135 5.01 -4.70 -12.31
C LEU A 135 5.57 -5.34 -13.59
N ASP A 136 6.15 -6.55 -13.51
CA ASP A 136 6.59 -7.32 -14.68
C ASP A 136 5.42 -7.63 -15.62
N TYR A 137 4.27 -8.02 -15.05
CA TYR A 137 3.06 -8.25 -15.84
C TYR A 137 2.59 -6.95 -16.52
N LEU A 138 2.52 -5.86 -15.76
CA LEU A 138 2.11 -4.54 -16.27
C LEU A 138 3.00 -4.08 -17.43
N CYS A 139 4.32 -4.23 -17.28
CA CYS A 139 5.29 -3.87 -18.31
C CYS A 139 5.21 -4.72 -19.59
N ARG A 140 4.58 -5.89 -19.55
CA ARG A 140 4.37 -6.76 -20.73
C ARG A 140 3.11 -6.42 -21.51
N ARG A 141 2.25 -5.57 -20.98
CA ARG A 141 1.01 -5.19 -21.62
C ARG A 141 1.29 -4.24 -22.79
N PRO A 142 0.81 -4.53 -24.01
CA PRO A 142 1.04 -3.69 -25.18
C PRO A 142 0.38 -2.31 -25.10
N GLU A 143 -0.68 -2.19 -24.28
CA GLU A 143 -1.40 -0.95 -24.02
C GLU A 143 -0.73 -0.05 -22.98
N VAL A 144 0.38 -0.46 -22.37
CA VAL A 144 1.08 0.26 -21.31
C VAL A 144 2.38 0.88 -21.81
N ASP A 145 2.57 2.15 -21.52
CA ASP A 145 3.85 2.83 -21.70
C ASP A 145 4.79 2.52 -20.51
N ARG A 146 5.81 1.73 -20.79
CA ARG A 146 6.79 1.27 -19.79
C ARG A 146 7.66 2.38 -19.18
N GLN A 147 7.68 3.55 -19.78
CA GLN A 147 8.45 4.70 -19.30
C GLN A 147 7.62 5.60 -18.38
N ARG A 148 6.30 5.35 -18.29
CA ARG A 148 5.35 6.17 -17.53
C ARG A 148 4.55 5.30 -16.57
N ILE A 149 5.23 4.73 -15.55
CA ILE A 149 4.61 3.85 -14.56
C ILE A 149 4.74 4.45 -13.17
N GLY A 150 3.60 4.63 -12.51
CA GLY A 150 3.53 5.05 -11.12
C GLY A 150 3.05 3.94 -10.18
N CYS A 151 3.12 4.21 -8.88
CA CYS A 151 2.46 3.40 -7.86
C CYS A 151 1.80 4.27 -6.79
N CYS A 152 0.69 3.76 -6.22
CA CYS A 152 -0.07 4.46 -5.19
C CYS A 152 -0.76 3.49 -4.24
N GLY A 153 -0.82 3.85 -2.96
CA GLY A 153 -1.60 3.10 -1.98
C GLY A 153 -1.69 3.78 -0.63
N LEU A 154 -2.74 3.42 0.11
CA LEU A 154 -2.97 3.85 1.49
C LEU A 154 -2.38 2.83 2.48
N SER A 155 -1.80 3.29 3.59
CA SER A 155 -1.42 2.43 4.73
C SER A 155 -0.45 1.32 4.32
N GLY A 156 -0.81 0.05 4.44
CA GLY A 156 -0.05 -1.07 3.91
C GLY A 156 0.27 -0.95 2.42
N GLY A 157 -0.64 -0.34 1.63
CA GLY A 157 -0.38 0.01 0.23
C GLY A 157 0.63 1.14 0.08
N GLY A 158 0.60 2.14 0.97
CA GLY A 158 1.61 3.20 1.04
C GLY A 158 3.00 2.66 1.41
N LEU A 159 3.06 1.72 2.35
CA LEU A 159 4.29 1.01 2.70
C LEU A 159 4.90 0.29 1.49
N ARG A 160 4.06 -0.44 0.74
CA ARG A 160 4.46 -1.13 -0.49
C ARG A 160 4.95 -0.14 -1.56
N ALA A 161 4.28 1.01 -1.69
CA ALA A 161 4.72 2.06 -2.62
C ALA A 161 6.12 2.60 -2.27
N VAL A 162 6.42 2.78 -0.98
CA VAL A 162 7.75 3.22 -0.51
C VAL A 162 8.82 2.21 -0.89
N TYR A 163 8.62 0.92 -0.59
CA TYR A 163 9.61 -0.12 -0.93
C TYR A 163 9.75 -0.27 -2.45
N LEU A 164 8.65 -0.37 -3.17
CA LEU A 164 8.69 -0.58 -4.62
C LEU A 164 9.39 0.57 -5.34
N ALA A 165 9.07 1.82 -4.99
CA ALA A 165 9.72 2.99 -5.57
C ALA A 165 11.22 3.08 -5.24
N GLY A 166 11.60 2.71 -4.01
CA GLY A 166 12.99 2.75 -3.57
C GLY A 166 13.89 1.72 -4.24
N ILE A 167 13.33 0.57 -4.67
CA ILE A 167 14.16 -0.55 -5.17
C ILE A 167 13.94 -0.89 -6.64
N ASP A 168 12.85 -0.42 -7.27
CA ASP A 168 12.56 -0.74 -8.67
C ASP A 168 12.55 0.53 -9.54
N PRO A 169 13.56 0.72 -10.40
CA PRO A 169 13.71 1.95 -11.20
C PRO A 169 12.65 2.12 -12.29
N ARG A 170 11.79 1.13 -12.52
CA ARG A 170 10.66 1.23 -13.45
C ARG A 170 9.52 2.09 -12.90
N ILE A 171 9.48 2.30 -11.58
CA ILE A 171 8.53 3.23 -10.98
C ILE A 171 9.05 4.66 -11.17
N THR A 172 8.36 5.42 -11.99
CA THR A 172 8.76 6.79 -12.38
C THR A 172 7.95 7.88 -11.68
N CYS A 173 6.90 7.52 -10.91
CA CYS A 173 6.11 8.45 -10.11
C CYS A 173 5.45 7.71 -8.93
N THR A 174 5.49 8.27 -7.73
CA THR A 174 5.00 7.60 -6.52
C THR A 174 4.06 8.47 -5.71
N CYS A 175 2.99 7.87 -5.18
CA CYS A 175 2.14 8.48 -4.15
C CYS A 175 2.01 7.51 -2.97
N ALA A 176 2.65 7.83 -1.84
CA ALA A 176 2.55 7.06 -0.59
C ALA A 176 1.58 7.75 0.38
N VAL A 177 0.50 7.06 0.74
CA VAL A 177 -0.58 7.65 1.54
C VAL A 177 -0.66 6.98 2.91
N GLY A 178 -0.72 7.79 3.98
CA GLY A 178 -1.03 7.34 5.34
C GLY A 178 -0.07 6.28 5.86
N MET A 179 1.25 6.45 5.62
CA MET A 179 2.26 5.52 6.15
C MET A 179 3.61 6.18 6.46
N MET A 180 3.88 7.38 5.94
CA MET A 180 5.22 7.97 6.07
C MET A 180 5.43 8.50 7.48
N THR A 181 6.30 7.82 8.21
CA THR A 181 6.82 8.19 9.53
C THR A 181 8.28 7.71 9.61
N THR A 182 8.83 7.59 10.82
CA THR A 182 10.19 7.08 11.05
C THR A 182 10.19 5.72 11.75
N TRP A 183 11.28 4.97 11.67
CA TRP A 183 11.46 3.76 12.48
C TRP A 183 11.37 4.04 13.97
N ARG A 184 11.79 5.24 14.41
CA ARG A 184 11.65 5.65 15.78
C ARG A 184 10.20 5.64 16.25
N ASP A 185 9.25 6.09 15.42
CA ASP A 185 7.82 6.01 15.70
C ASP A 185 7.36 4.57 15.84
N TYR A 186 7.66 3.73 14.85
CA TYR A 186 7.29 2.33 14.84
C TYR A 186 7.87 1.52 16.00
N LEU A 187 9.09 1.80 16.45
CA LEU A 187 9.75 1.01 17.47
C LEU A 187 9.49 1.52 18.88
N LEU A 188 9.39 2.84 19.10
CA LEU A 188 9.30 3.42 20.43
C LEU A 188 7.89 3.87 20.81
N HIS A 189 7.06 4.26 19.84
CA HIS A 189 5.76 4.87 20.13
C HIS A 189 4.58 4.00 19.70
N LYS A 190 4.69 3.26 18.61
CA LYS A 190 3.57 2.61 17.93
C LYS A 190 3.74 1.11 17.68
N CYS A 191 4.80 0.46 18.18
CA CYS A 191 5.04 -0.97 17.90
C CYS A 191 3.91 -1.90 18.32
N TYR A 192 3.17 -1.55 19.37
CA TYR A 192 2.05 -2.33 19.90
C TYR A 192 0.75 -2.22 19.05
N THR A 193 0.69 -1.27 18.11
CA THR A 193 -0.50 -1.02 17.29
C THR A 193 -0.37 -1.54 15.86
N HIS A 194 0.86 -1.81 15.42
CA HIS A 194 1.13 -2.16 14.03
C HIS A 194 1.24 -3.67 13.80
N THR A 195 0.89 -4.05 12.59
CA THR A 195 1.04 -5.41 12.04
C THR A 195 2.52 -5.84 11.95
N TRP A 196 2.77 -7.13 12.05
CA TRP A 196 4.10 -7.72 11.81
C TRP A 196 4.61 -7.49 10.37
N MET A 197 3.73 -7.09 9.46
CA MET A 197 4.08 -6.84 8.05
C MET A 197 5.06 -5.68 7.83
N ILE A 198 5.30 -4.82 8.82
CA ILE A 198 6.19 -3.66 8.63
C ILE A 198 7.64 -3.93 9.04
N TYR A 199 7.92 -4.99 9.84
CA TYR A 199 9.20 -5.16 10.49
C TYR A 199 10.20 -5.96 9.64
N ILE A 200 11.39 -5.37 9.47
CA ILE A 200 12.55 -6.00 8.82
C ILE A 200 13.73 -5.95 9.81
N PRO A 201 14.23 -7.11 10.29
CA PRO A 201 15.37 -7.14 11.19
C PRO A 201 16.60 -6.46 10.57
N GLY A 202 17.23 -5.57 11.32
CA GLY A 202 18.44 -4.84 10.92
C GLY A 202 18.20 -3.59 10.06
N LEU A 203 17.11 -3.49 9.31
CA LEU A 203 16.88 -2.33 8.42
C LEU A 203 16.86 -0.98 9.14
N PRO A 204 16.29 -0.84 10.38
CA PRO A 204 16.30 0.43 11.10
C PRO A 204 17.68 0.99 11.45
N VAL A 205 18.73 0.18 11.37
CA VAL A 205 20.12 0.59 11.61
C VAL A 205 20.74 1.19 10.34
N GLU A 206 20.23 0.81 9.16
CA GLU A 206 20.80 1.18 7.88
C GLU A 206 20.03 2.33 7.21
N LEU A 207 18.69 2.25 7.15
CA LEU A 207 17.84 3.21 6.44
C LEU A 207 16.53 3.43 7.19
N ASP A 208 16.06 4.68 7.21
CA ASP A 208 14.72 5.01 7.65
C ASP A 208 13.73 5.08 6.46
N TYR A 209 12.42 5.03 6.69
CA TYR A 209 11.39 5.02 5.63
C TYR A 209 11.51 6.18 4.64
N PRO A 210 11.73 7.45 5.07
CA PRO A 210 11.94 8.55 4.14
C PRO A 210 13.22 8.37 3.28
N GLU A 211 14.25 7.69 3.81
CA GLU A 211 15.47 7.40 3.06
C GLU A 211 15.23 6.28 2.04
N ILE A 212 14.44 5.25 2.39
CA ILE A 212 14.05 4.19 1.44
C ILE A 212 13.28 4.79 0.26
N LEU A 213 12.28 5.65 0.51
CA LEU A 213 11.60 6.36 -0.56
C LEU A 213 12.54 7.28 -1.33
N GLY A 214 13.50 7.89 -0.63
CA GLY A 214 14.54 8.74 -1.20
C GLY A 214 15.48 8.04 -2.19
N LEU A 215 15.59 6.71 -2.15
CA LEU A 215 16.34 5.94 -3.17
C LEU A 215 15.77 6.11 -4.58
N SER A 216 14.52 6.50 -4.71
CA SER A 216 13.86 6.76 -6.00
C SER A 216 14.29 8.07 -6.68
N VAL A 217 15.06 8.93 -6.00
CA VAL A 217 15.52 10.21 -6.55
C VAL A 217 16.22 10.03 -7.91
N PRO A 218 15.95 10.83 -8.94
CA PRO A 218 15.14 12.05 -8.96
C PRO A 218 13.65 11.86 -9.36
N ASN A 219 13.10 10.65 -9.28
CA ASN A 219 11.70 10.41 -9.64
C ASN A 219 10.75 11.15 -8.67
N PRO A 220 9.62 11.71 -9.16
CA PRO A 220 8.69 12.45 -8.33
C PRO A 220 7.98 11.58 -7.29
N VAL A 221 7.93 12.07 -6.06
CA VAL A 221 7.26 11.42 -4.94
C VAL A 221 6.29 12.37 -4.23
N LEU A 222 5.09 11.90 -3.96
CA LEU A 222 4.07 12.57 -3.17
C LEU A 222 3.80 11.74 -1.91
N VAL A 223 3.84 12.39 -0.77
CA VAL A 223 3.44 11.80 0.52
C VAL A 223 2.19 12.51 1.03
N LEU A 224 1.13 11.75 1.29
CA LEU A 224 -0.12 12.27 1.84
C LEU A 224 -0.35 11.67 3.23
N ASN A 225 -0.34 12.50 4.26
CA ASN A 225 -0.57 12.12 5.65
C ASN A 225 -1.81 12.79 6.22
N ASN A 226 -2.39 12.21 7.27
CA ASN A 226 -3.49 12.81 8.04
C ASN A 226 -2.97 13.25 9.41
N ARG A 227 -3.35 14.47 9.87
CA ARG A 227 -2.82 15.05 11.12
C ARG A 227 -3.30 14.32 12.37
N GLU A 228 -4.51 13.80 12.34
CA GLU A 228 -5.16 13.09 13.45
C GLU A 228 -5.12 11.56 13.25
N ASP A 229 -4.16 11.09 12.47
CA ASP A 229 -3.95 9.65 12.27
C ASP A 229 -3.47 8.99 13.57
N GLN A 230 -4.28 8.09 14.12
CA GLN A 230 -3.98 7.42 15.39
C GLN A 230 -2.83 6.40 15.28
N LEU A 231 -2.50 5.99 14.05
CA LEU A 231 -1.45 4.98 13.80
C LEU A 231 -0.05 5.57 13.85
N PHE A 232 0.10 6.90 13.75
CA PHE A 232 1.39 7.58 13.67
C PHE A 232 1.46 8.77 14.61
N THR A 233 2.67 9.13 15.01
CA THR A 233 2.95 10.34 15.80
C THR A 233 3.22 11.51 14.86
N LEU A 234 2.45 12.60 14.97
CA LEU A 234 2.54 13.74 14.05
C LEU A 234 3.97 14.31 13.96
N SER A 235 4.67 14.46 15.08
CA SER A 235 6.04 14.97 15.09
C SER A 235 7.04 14.06 14.35
N GLU A 236 6.79 12.75 14.32
CA GLU A 236 7.63 11.81 13.58
C GLU A 236 7.26 11.79 12.08
N MET A 237 5.98 11.99 11.72
CA MET A 237 5.60 12.23 10.34
C MET A 237 6.24 13.52 9.79
N GLU A 238 6.27 14.60 10.57
CA GLU A 238 6.95 15.87 10.22
C GLU A 238 8.47 15.71 10.16
N ARG A 239 9.04 14.84 11.00
CA ARG A 239 10.46 14.48 10.91
C ARG A 239 10.78 13.72 9.62
N ALA A 240 9.96 12.75 9.26
CA ALA A 240 10.12 12.00 8.01
C ALA A 240 10.03 12.92 6.77
N ASP A 241 9.14 13.92 6.79
CA ASP A 241 9.05 14.94 5.74
C ASP A 241 10.36 15.75 5.61
N ARG A 242 10.94 16.19 6.73
CA ARG A 242 12.24 16.89 6.70
C ARG A 242 13.35 16.00 6.13
N MET A 243 13.44 14.75 6.53
CA MET A 243 14.44 13.80 6.03
C MET A 243 14.31 13.59 4.52
N LEU A 244 13.09 13.34 4.03
CA LEU A 244 12.84 13.18 2.59
C LEU A 244 13.18 14.45 1.80
N SER A 245 12.80 15.62 2.33
CA SER A 245 13.11 16.91 1.73
C SER A 245 14.62 17.17 1.65
N GLU A 246 15.39 16.73 2.63
CA GLU A 246 16.85 16.83 2.61
C GLU A 246 17.48 15.94 1.52
N VAL A 247 16.98 14.71 1.35
CA VAL A 247 17.45 13.80 0.29
C VAL A 247 17.25 14.44 -1.08
N TYR A 248 16.04 14.92 -1.38
CA TYR A 248 15.72 15.55 -2.66
C TYR A 248 16.43 16.88 -2.85
N SER A 249 16.70 17.61 -1.77
CA SER A 249 17.49 18.84 -1.81
C SER A 249 18.95 18.60 -2.19
N LYS A 250 19.58 17.57 -1.61
CA LYS A 250 20.95 17.17 -1.92
C LYS A 250 21.13 16.70 -3.37
N ALA A 251 20.06 16.17 -3.96
CA ALA A 251 20.02 15.71 -5.34
C ALA A 251 19.61 16.80 -6.35
N ASP A 252 19.44 18.05 -5.91
CA ASP A 252 18.94 19.18 -6.73
C ASP A 252 17.56 18.91 -7.36
N ALA A 253 16.71 18.18 -6.66
CA ALA A 253 15.40 17.73 -7.13
C ALA A 253 14.23 18.14 -6.19
N LYS A 254 14.36 19.26 -5.47
CA LYS A 254 13.39 19.71 -4.45
C LYS A 254 11.95 19.76 -4.93
N ASN A 255 11.71 20.17 -6.17
CA ASN A 255 10.38 20.27 -6.75
C ASN A 255 9.75 18.91 -7.08
N ARG A 256 10.49 17.82 -6.93
CA ARG A 256 10.04 16.44 -7.21
C ARG A 256 9.65 15.66 -5.95
N ALA A 257 9.79 16.25 -4.75
CA ALA A 257 9.24 15.69 -3.52
C ALA A 257 8.24 16.67 -2.92
N ARG A 258 7.09 16.14 -2.51
CA ARG A 258 6.04 16.91 -1.84
C ARG A 258 5.38 16.09 -0.75
N THR A 259 5.25 16.67 0.44
CA THR A 259 4.41 16.11 1.52
C THR A 259 3.23 17.04 1.77
N ARG A 260 2.04 16.45 1.97
CA ARG A 260 0.82 17.16 2.35
C ARG A 260 0.22 16.52 3.60
N PHE A 261 -0.24 17.37 4.51
CA PHE A 261 -0.93 16.96 5.73
C PHE A 261 -2.38 17.40 5.66
N PHE A 262 -3.29 16.45 5.63
CA PHE A 262 -4.73 16.68 5.59
C PHE A 262 -5.34 16.56 6.98
N PRO A 263 -6.46 17.22 7.26
CA PRO A 263 -7.18 17.05 8.52
C PRO A 263 -7.89 15.68 8.57
N GLY A 264 -8.13 15.22 9.78
CA GLY A 264 -8.90 14.01 10.06
C GLY A 264 -8.07 12.74 10.26
N PRO A 265 -8.77 11.59 10.48
CA PRO A 265 -8.17 10.32 10.80
C PRO A 265 -7.53 9.65 9.58
N HIS A 266 -6.98 8.47 9.77
CA HIS A 266 -6.38 7.62 8.75
C HIS A 266 -7.33 7.35 7.57
N LYS A 267 -7.04 7.93 6.40
CA LYS A 267 -7.90 7.87 5.20
C LYS A 267 -7.16 8.27 3.92
N PHE A 268 -7.77 7.96 2.80
CA PHE A 268 -7.44 8.46 1.46
C PHE A 268 -8.76 8.89 0.80
N ASP A 269 -9.36 9.98 1.29
CA ASP A 269 -10.64 10.49 0.83
C ASP A 269 -10.56 11.21 -0.54
N LEU A 270 -11.70 11.68 -1.03
CA LEU A 270 -11.79 12.28 -2.37
C LEU A 270 -10.82 13.43 -2.57
N THR A 271 -10.66 14.31 -1.57
CA THR A 271 -9.71 15.44 -1.66
C THR A 271 -8.26 14.99 -1.77
N MET A 272 -7.89 13.96 -1.03
CA MET A 272 -6.54 13.36 -1.11
C MET A 272 -6.34 12.62 -2.44
N GLN A 273 -7.39 11.96 -2.96
CA GLN A 273 -7.37 11.32 -4.29
C GLN A 273 -7.19 12.34 -5.41
N GLU A 274 -7.88 13.48 -5.35
CA GLU A 274 -7.69 14.60 -6.30
C GLU A 274 -6.24 15.09 -6.35
N GLU A 275 -5.59 15.26 -5.19
CA GLU A 275 -4.17 15.65 -5.11
C GLU A 275 -3.26 14.56 -5.72
N ALA A 276 -3.51 13.29 -5.42
CA ALA A 276 -2.74 12.16 -5.96
C ALA A 276 -2.92 12.03 -7.49
N PHE A 277 -4.15 12.18 -7.98
CA PHE A 277 -4.43 12.08 -9.41
C PHE A 277 -3.81 13.25 -10.18
N ALA A 278 -3.90 14.46 -9.65
CA ALA A 278 -3.22 15.64 -10.22
C ALA A 278 -1.69 15.45 -10.26
N TRP A 279 -1.11 14.78 -9.26
CA TRP A 279 0.31 14.43 -9.24
C TRP A 279 0.68 13.47 -10.37
N PHE A 280 -0.12 12.43 -10.61
CA PHE A 280 0.10 11.51 -11.72
C PHE A 280 -0.07 12.19 -13.08
N HIS A 281 -1.08 13.05 -13.25
CA HIS A 281 -1.23 13.86 -14.49
C HIS A 281 -0.02 14.75 -14.74
N GLN A 282 0.51 15.39 -13.70
CA GLN A 282 1.67 16.29 -13.83
C GLN A 282 2.94 15.54 -14.26
N TRP A 283 3.15 14.31 -13.78
CA TRP A 283 4.43 13.63 -13.93
C TRP A 283 4.42 12.44 -14.88
N LEU A 284 3.27 11.95 -15.25
CA LEU A 284 3.12 10.88 -16.24
C LEU A 284 2.51 11.37 -17.56
N ASP A 285 2.32 12.68 -17.73
CA ASP A 285 1.87 13.34 -18.96
C ASP A 285 0.54 12.77 -19.53
N VAL A 286 -0.56 12.94 -18.81
CA VAL A 286 -1.91 12.54 -19.27
C VAL A 286 -2.75 13.76 -19.61
#